data_7bd915a4892a06f4457a21241b0cbb68
#
_entry.id   7bd915a4892a06f4457a21241b0cbb68
#
_cell.length_a   1.000
_cell.length_b   1.000
_cell.length_c   1.000
_cell.angle_alpha   90.00
_cell.angle_beta   90.00
_cell.angle_gamma   90.00
#
_symmetry.space_group_name_H-M   'P 1'
#
loop_
_entity.id
_entity.type
_entity.pdbx_description
1 polymer ?
#
loop_
_entity_poly.entity_id
_entity_poly.type
_entity_poly.pdbx_seq_one_letter_code
_entity_poly.pdbx_strand_id
1 'polypeptide(L)' 'MNGAEWLVKALEAEGVDTLFGYPGGCIMPFYDALLGSTMKHVLVRHEQAAALAANGYARHSGRVGVC' A
#
# COMPACT_ATOMS: atom_id res chain seq x y z
N MET A 1 3.50 2.34 19.66
CA MET A 1 3.13 2.29 18.23
C MET A 1 3.01 3.70 17.69
N ASN A 2 3.66 4.02 16.57
CA ASN A 2 3.56 5.33 15.94
C ASN A 2 2.46 5.34 14.88
N GLY A 3 2.20 6.51 14.28
CA GLY A 3 1.14 6.65 13.29
C GLY A 3 1.33 5.79 12.06
N ALA A 4 2.58 5.62 11.61
CA ALA A 4 2.88 4.81 10.43
C ALA A 4 2.57 3.33 10.71
N GLU A 5 2.95 2.83 11.85
CA GLU A 5 2.65 1.45 12.25
C GLU A 5 1.15 1.22 12.39
N TRP A 6 0.44 2.22 12.96
CA TRP A 6 -1.01 2.14 13.10
C TRP A 6 -1.68 2.05 11.73
N LEU A 7 -1.21 2.86 10.76
CA LEU A 7 -1.77 2.84 9.41
C LEU A 7 -1.58 1.48 8.74
N VAL A 8 -0.40 0.90 8.86
CA VAL A 8 -0.13 -0.44 8.32
C VAL A 8 -1.07 -1.47 8.93
N LYS A 9 -1.25 -1.42 10.25
CA LYS A 9 -2.15 -2.35 10.93
C LYS A 9 -3.61 -2.15 10.54
N ALA A 10 -4.03 -0.91 10.32
CA ALA A 10 -5.38 -0.61 9.87
C ALA A 10 -5.64 -1.20 8.48
N LEU A 11 -4.67 -1.09 7.58
CA LEU A 11 -4.80 -1.66 6.24
C LEU A 11 -4.84 -3.19 6.28
N GLU A 12 -4.02 -3.79 7.14
CA GLU A 12 -4.05 -5.25 7.34
C GLU A 12 -5.40 -5.72 7.86
N ALA A 13 -5.99 -4.96 8.80
CA ALA A 13 -7.29 -5.28 9.38
C ALA A 13 -8.42 -5.19 8.34
N GLU A 14 -8.26 -4.36 7.32
CA GLU A 14 -9.22 -4.26 6.23
C GLU A 14 -9.03 -5.34 5.17
N GLY A 15 -8.08 -6.24 5.35
CA GLY A 15 -7.83 -7.33 4.43
C GLY A 15 -6.98 -6.95 3.24
N VAL A 16 -6.28 -5.83 3.30
CA VAL A 16 -5.39 -5.39 2.23
C VAL A 16 -4.14 -6.25 2.24
N ASP A 17 -3.85 -6.91 1.12
CA ASP A 17 -2.66 -7.75 0.99
C ASP A 17 -1.66 -7.23 -0.03
N THR A 18 -2.05 -6.28 -0.87
CA THR A 18 -1.19 -5.73 -1.92
C THR A 18 -1.34 -4.21 -1.95
N LEU A 19 -0.21 -3.54 -2.05
CA LEU A 19 -0.13 -2.09 -2.06
C LEU A 19 0.71 -1.66 -3.26
N PHE A 20 0.22 -0.68 -4.02
CA PHE A 20 0.94 -0.14 -5.16
C PHE A 20 1.44 1.25 -4.81
N GLY A 21 2.72 1.51 -5.00
CA GLY A 21 3.23 2.81 -4.63
C GLY A 21 4.58 3.20 -5.22
N TYR A 22 4.81 4.50 -5.18
CA TYR A 22 6.07 5.10 -5.58
C TYR A 22 6.51 5.99 -4.41
N PRO A 23 7.41 5.49 -3.55
CA PRO A 23 7.72 6.18 -2.29
C PRO A 23 8.44 7.50 -2.49
N GLY A 24 8.00 8.51 -1.74
CA GLY A 24 8.67 9.79 -1.64
C GLY A 24 9.24 9.97 -0.23
N GLY A 25 10.00 11.06 -0.03
CA GLY A 25 10.67 11.29 1.24
C GLY A 25 9.74 11.45 2.43
N CYS A 26 8.60 12.09 2.22
CA CYS A 26 7.65 12.36 3.32
C CYS A 26 6.90 11.12 3.80
N ILE A 27 6.87 10.06 2.99
CA ILE A 27 6.14 8.83 3.32
C ILE A 27 7.07 7.70 3.78
N MET A 28 8.35 7.97 3.91
CA MET A 28 9.32 6.94 4.30
C MET A 28 9.01 6.25 5.62
N PRO A 29 8.52 6.94 6.68
CA PRO A 29 8.14 6.24 7.90
C PRO A 29 7.08 5.15 7.69
N PHE A 30 6.14 5.37 6.78
CA PHE A 30 5.15 4.36 6.42
C PHE A 30 5.82 3.14 5.79
N TYR A 31 6.73 3.37 4.85
CA TYR A 31 7.44 2.28 4.18
C TYR A 31 8.36 1.53 5.13
N ASP A 32 8.94 2.22 6.10
CA ASP A 32 9.75 1.59 7.14
C ASP A 32 8.88 0.64 7.99
N ALA A 33 7.70 1.08 8.39
CA ALA A 33 6.76 0.24 9.12
C ALA A 33 6.28 -0.94 8.27
N LEU A 34 6.16 -0.74 6.96
CA LEU A 34 5.72 -1.77 6.03
C LEU A 34 6.68 -2.96 5.96
N LEU A 35 7.98 -2.74 6.24
CA LEU A 35 8.97 -3.82 6.24
C LEU A 35 8.64 -4.92 7.24
N GLY A 36 7.94 -4.60 8.32
CA GLY A 36 7.51 -5.58 9.32
C GLY A 36 6.17 -6.23 9.00
N SER A 37 5.59 -5.94 7.85
CA SER A 37 4.27 -6.44 7.46
C SER A 37 4.41 -7.55 6.42
N THR A 38 3.39 -8.41 6.34
CA THR A 38 3.30 -9.42 5.28
C THR A 38 2.65 -8.87 4.02
N MET A 39 2.24 -7.61 4.04
CA MET A 39 1.65 -6.95 2.88
C MET A 39 2.64 -6.85 1.73
N LYS A 40 2.20 -7.17 0.53
CA LYS A 40 3.02 -7.12 -0.65
C LYS A 40 3.02 -5.70 -1.21
N HIS A 41 4.20 -5.17 -1.50
CA HIS A 41 4.35 -3.85 -2.11
C HIS A 41 4.81 -4.01 -3.55
N VAL A 42 4.07 -3.42 -4.48
CA VAL A 42 4.43 -3.38 -5.90
C VAL A 42 4.92 -1.99 -6.23
N LEU A 43 6.20 -1.88 -6.55
CA LEU A 43 6.83 -0.60 -6.90
C LEU A 43 6.42 -0.19 -8.31
N VAL A 44 5.92 1.02 -8.42
CA VAL A 44 5.64 1.64 -9.73
C VAL A 44 6.60 2.80 -9.95
N ARG A 45 6.71 3.28 -11.17
CA ARG A 45 7.63 4.37 -11.52
C ARG A 45 6.94 5.71 -11.76
N HIS A 46 5.63 5.74 -11.56
CA HIS A 46 4.81 6.93 -11.73
C HIS A 46 3.57 6.80 -10.86
N GLU A 47 3.20 7.86 -10.18
CA GLU A 47 2.05 7.83 -9.25
C GLU A 47 0.76 7.45 -9.95
N GLN A 48 0.57 7.92 -11.19
CA GLN A 48 -0.58 7.57 -12.00
C GLN A 48 -0.68 6.07 -12.25
N ALA A 49 0.46 5.43 -12.46
CA ALA A 49 0.51 3.99 -12.66
C ALA A 49 0.04 3.24 -11.42
N ALA A 50 0.36 3.77 -10.22
CA ALA A 50 -0.09 3.17 -8.97
C ALA A 50 -1.61 3.20 -8.85
N ALA A 51 -2.22 4.33 -9.16
CA ALA A 51 -3.68 4.48 -9.09
C ALA A 51 -4.38 3.58 -10.11
N LEU A 52 -3.85 3.49 -11.32
CA LEU A 52 -4.41 2.63 -12.35
C LEU A 52 -4.27 1.16 -12.00
N ALA A 53 -3.12 0.77 -11.42
CA ALA A 53 -2.89 -0.59 -10.98
C ALA A 53 -3.84 -0.97 -9.85
N ALA A 54 -4.04 -0.09 -8.87
CA ALA A 54 -4.95 -0.33 -7.77
C ALA A 54 -6.39 -0.47 -8.27
N ASN A 55 -6.79 0.36 -9.23
CA ASN A 55 -8.10 0.28 -9.83
C ASN A 55 -8.31 -1.07 -10.52
N GLY A 56 -7.34 -1.50 -11.33
CA GLY A 56 -7.40 -2.80 -12.01
C GLY A 56 -7.44 -3.96 -11.03
N TYR A 57 -6.63 -3.89 -9.99
CA TYR A 57 -6.61 -4.89 -8.92
C TYR A 57 -7.98 -5.01 -8.24
N ALA A 58 -8.59 -3.87 -7.90
CA ALA A 58 -9.89 -3.86 -7.23
C ALA A 58 -10.98 -4.45 -8.12
N ARG A 59 -10.97 -4.10 -9.38
CA ARG A 59 -11.98 -4.58 -10.34
C ARG A 59 -11.85 -6.07 -10.60
N HIS A 60 -10.63 -6.56 -10.71
CA HIS A 60 -10.38 -7.98 -11.00
C HIS A 60 -10.60 -8.87 -9.78
N SER A 61 -10.10 -8.46 -8.63
CA SER A 61 -10.11 -9.30 -7.43
C SER A 61 -11.37 -9.16 -6.58
N GLY A 62 -12.11 -8.06 -6.73
CA GLY A 62 -13.22 -7.72 -5.85
C GLY A 62 -12.77 -7.23 -4.48
N ARG A 63 -11.46 -6.94 -4.32
CA ARG A 63 -10.88 -6.44 -3.08
C ARG A 63 -10.55 -4.97 -3.18
N VAL A 64 -10.31 -4.33 -2.05
CA VAL A 64 -9.88 -2.93 -2.03
C VAL A 64 -8.50 -2.81 -2.63
N GLY A 65 -8.35 -1.90 -3.59
CA GLY A 65 -7.05 -1.55 -4.16
C GLY A 65 -6.50 -0.33 -3.44
N VAL A 66 -5.22 -0.40 -3.03
CA VAL A 66 -4.56 0.67 -2.27
C VAL A 66 -3.32 1.16 -3.03
N CYS A 67 -3.20 2.47 -3.14
CA CYS A 67 -2.01 3.09 -3.74
C CYS A 67 -1.50 4.24 -2.90
#